data_886b64769fdb924dd282a0b0c499e65b
#
_entry.id   886b64769fdb924dd282a0b0c499e65b
#
_cell.length_a   1.000
_cell.length_b   1.000
_cell.length_c   1.000
_cell.angle_alpha   90.00
_cell.angle_beta   90.00
_cell.angle_gamma   90.00
#
_symmetry.space_group_name_H-M   'P 1'
#
loop_
_entity.id
_entity.type
_entity.pdbx_description
1 polymer ?
#
loop_
_entity_poly.entity_id
_entity_poly.type
_entity_poly.pdbx_seq_one_letter_code
_entity_poly.pdbx_strand_id
1 'polypeptide(L)'
;MKTLYLGSAVERSGKSMVGLGLAMNHPGPVGYFKPFKERLMCEGERIIDQDAYLMRKVLKLEQDEDELCPFFYDLTKPIGMGNIVNAYEKVRCACELMLVEGTRDITTGYLHDLSGMAIAERLQAEVVLVSTSQPGDLERIAMLKQLMEGYDLRFLGVVLNMTDDPSPARLLEKKKVRVLGTIPPMEHLTRFTVKEVQEALAAEVIVGEDRLDRTVQRVMVGAMMPETALRVMRRFADKAIITGGDRSDIQMAALSTDTSCLVLTGGFYPDGQVVSRAYEKGVPILLTRHDTLEATERVEHLIARIDPDDKKKLSMIKKAVRENVDLDALFR
;
A
#
# COMPACT_ATOMS: atom_id res chain seq x y z
N MET A 1 -15.93 -23.82 -5.15
CA MET A 1 -15.18 -22.70 -4.56
C MET A 1 -13.95 -22.44 -5.42
N LYS A 2 -13.76 -21.22 -5.84
CA LYS A 2 -12.58 -20.77 -6.61
C LYS A 2 -11.55 -20.15 -5.65
N THR A 3 -10.27 -20.37 -5.90
CA THR A 3 -9.18 -19.73 -5.16
C THR A 3 -8.38 -18.85 -6.11
N LEU A 4 -8.27 -17.56 -5.80
CA LEU A 4 -7.43 -16.61 -6.52
C LEU A 4 -6.24 -16.21 -5.66
N TYR A 5 -5.03 -16.37 -6.16
CA TYR A 5 -3.82 -15.87 -5.57
C TYR A 5 -3.45 -14.52 -6.21
N LEU A 6 -3.49 -13.47 -5.42
CA LEU A 6 -3.05 -12.14 -5.83
C LEU A 6 -1.56 -11.98 -5.52
N GLY A 7 -0.74 -12.09 -6.55
CA GLY A 7 0.68 -11.80 -6.50
C GLY A 7 1.00 -10.37 -6.93
N SER A 8 2.16 -9.87 -6.53
CA SER A 8 2.73 -8.64 -7.07
C SER A 8 3.95 -8.95 -7.92
N ALA A 9 4.11 -8.28 -9.04
CA ALA A 9 5.36 -8.30 -9.79
C ALA A 9 6.41 -7.40 -9.12
N VAL A 10 5.98 -6.37 -8.40
CA VAL A 10 6.81 -5.38 -7.71
C VAL A 10 6.17 -4.95 -6.40
N GLU A 11 6.98 -4.50 -5.46
CA GLU A 11 6.48 -3.90 -4.22
C GLU A 11 5.62 -2.66 -4.51
N ARG A 12 4.68 -2.37 -3.61
CA ARG A 12 3.81 -1.16 -3.69
C ARG A 12 2.98 -1.07 -4.98
N SER A 13 2.71 -2.18 -5.63
CA SER A 13 1.86 -2.23 -6.84
C SER A 13 0.37 -1.91 -6.57
N GLY A 14 -0.05 -1.81 -5.32
CA GLY A 14 -1.45 -1.62 -4.93
C GLY A 14 -2.28 -2.91 -4.89
N LYS A 15 -1.63 -4.06 -4.70
CA LYS A 15 -2.24 -5.39 -4.63
C LYS A 15 -3.44 -5.45 -3.67
N SER A 16 -3.26 -4.96 -2.41
CA SER A 16 -4.32 -4.98 -1.40
C SER A 16 -5.56 -4.17 -1.82
N MET A 17 -5.35 -3.02 -2.49
CA MET A 17 -6.43 -2.21 -3.04
C MET A 17 -7.19 -2.95 -4.16
N VAL A 18 -6.46 -3.58 -5.08
CA VAL A 18 -7.06 -4.39 -6.16
C VAL A 18 -7.81 -5.58 -5.55
N GLY A 19 -7.20 -6.30 -4.59
CA GLY A 19 -7.82 -7.40 -3.88
C GLY A 19 -9.11 -7.02 -3.17
N LEU A 20 -9.10 -5.91 -2.45
CA LEU A 20 -10.29 -5.36 -1.82
C LEU A 20 -11.38 -5.03 -2.84
N GLY A 21 -11.01 -4.40 -3.94
CA GLY A 21 -11.95 -4.07 -5.02
C GLY A 21 -12.54 -5.32 -5.67
N LEU A 22 -11.76 -6.37 -5.89
CA LEU A 22 -12.24 -7.66 -6.40
C LEU A 22 -13.24 -8.29 -5.41
N ALA A 23 -12.85 -8.37 -4.12
CA ALA A 23 -13.70 -8.94 -3.09
C ALA A 23 -15.04 -8.22 -2.96
N MET A 24 -15.05 -6.89 -2.98
CA MET A 24 -16.29 -6.08 -2.92
C MET A 24 -17.18 -6.18 -4.16
N ASN A 25 -16.64 -6.59 -5.31
CA ASN A 25 -17.40 -6.75 -6.56
C ASN A 25 -17.85 -8.21 -6.81
N HIS A 26 -17.37 -9.17 -6.02
CA HIS A 26 -17.84 -10.54 -6.14
C HIS A 26 -19.30 -10.65 -5.68
N PRO A 27 -20.17 -11.36 -6.42
CA PRO A 27 -21.60 -11.43 -6.10
C PRO A 27 -21.93 -12.31 -4.88
N GLY A 28 -21.07 -13.28 -4.58
CA GLY A 28 -21.26 -14.24 -3.47
C GLY A 28 -20.28 -14.01 -2.32
N PRO A 29 -20.31 -14.88 -1.32
CA PRO A 29 -19.42 -14.82 -0.16
C PRO A 29 -17.95 -14.96 -0.56
N VAL A 30 -17.08 -14.10 0.01
CA VAL A 30 -15.64 -14.09 -0.21
C VAL A 30 -14.91 -14.36 1.09
N GLY A 31 -13.99 -15.33 1.07
CA GLY A 31 -13.01 -15.55 2.13
C GLY A 31 -11.69 -14.87 1.80
N TYR A 32 -10.86 -14.66 2.81
CA TYR A 32 -9.55 -14.02 2.67
C TYR A 32 -8.49 -14.79 3.46
N PHE A 33 -7.29 -14.87 2.89
CA PHE A 33 -6.12 -15.42 3.54
C PHE A 33 -4.86 -14.69 3.06
N LYS A 34 -3.96 -14.36 3.99
CA LYS A 34 -2.64 -13.78 3.71
C LYS A 34 -1.61 -14.56 4.51
N PRO A 35 -0.73 -15.35 3.88
CA PRO A 35 0.19 -16.22 4.62
C PRO A 35 1.08 -15.48 5.60
N PHE A 36 1.62 -14.33 5.21
CA PHE A 36 2.65 -13.62 5.96
C PHE A 36 2.27 -12.17 6.28
N LYS A 37 2.50 -11.78 7.53
CA LYS A 37 2.34 -10.40 7.99
C LYS A 37 3.41 -9.51 7.37
N GLU A 38 3.00 -8.35 6.86
CA GLU A 38 3.91 -7.38 6.23
C GLU A 38 3.72 -5.96 6.76
N ARG A 39 2.49 -5.51 6.85
CA ARG A 39 2.14 -4.18 7.35
C ARG A 39 1.59 -4.31 8.76
N LEU A 40 2.48 -4.12 9.72
CA LEU A 40 2.13 -4.31 11.11
C LEU A 40 1.40 -3.09 11.68
N MET A 41 0.35 -3.33 12.45
CA MET A 41 -0.31 -2.32 13.26
C MET A 41 -0.59 -2.89 14.65
N CYS A 42 -0.67 -1.99 15.65
CA CYS A 42 -1.04 -2.35 17.00
C CYS A 42 -2.57 -2.23 17.16
N GLU A 43 -3.22 -3.26 17.66
CA GLU A 43 -4.59 -3.25 18.14
C GLU A 43 -4.58 -3.66 19.61
N GLY A 44 -4.56 -2.68 20.51
CA GLY A 44 -4.28 -2.91 21.92
C GLY A 44 -2.87 -3.46 22.12
N GLU A 45 -2.74 -4.63 22.74
CA GLU A 45 -1.45 -5.32 22.96
C GLU A 45 -1.07 -6.28 21.79
N ARG A 46 -1.94 -6.45 20.79
CA ARG A 46 -1.73 -7.37 19.66
C ARG A 46 -1.05 -6.66 18.49
N ILE A 47 -0.13 -7.35 17.83
CA ILE A 47 0.48 -6.92 16.56
C ILE A 47 -0.20 -7.72 15.45
N ILE A 48 -1.01 -7.04 14.65
CA ILE A 48 -1.79 -7.62 13.56
C ILE A 48 -1.33 -7.08 12.21
N ASP A 49 -1.75 -7.77 11.14
CA ASP A 49 -1.54 -7.30 9.78
C ASP A 49 -2.66 -6.32 9.36
N GLN A 50 -2.28 -5.18 8.80
CA GLN A 50 -3.21 -4.12 8.40
C GLN A 50 -4.16 -4.54 7.28
N ASP A 51 -3.70 -5.37 6.32
CA ASP A 51 -4.54 -5.82 5.21
C ASP A 51 -5.54 -6.87 5.71
N ALA A 52 -5.13 -7.76 6.63
CA ALA A 52 -6.05 -8.72 7.29
C ALA A 52 -7.14 -7.99 8.09
N TYR A 53 -6.76 -6.96 8.86
CA TYR A 53 -7.72 -6.11 9.58
C TYR A 53 -8.72 -5.44 8.63
N LEU A 54 -8.23 -4.83 7.54
CA LEU A 54 -9.06 -4.18 6.54
C LEU A 54 -10.06 -5.17 5.91
N MET A 55 -9.57 -6.32 5.44
CA MET A 55 -10.41 -7.33 4.79
C MET A 55 -11.44 -7.91 5.76
N ARG A 56 -11.04 -8.22 7.00
CA ARG A 56 -11.97 -8.69 8.03
C ARG A 56 -13.12 -7.72 8.25
N LYS A 57 -12.81 -6.43 8.44
CA LYS A 57 -13.82 -5.40 8.70
C LYS A 57 -14.75 -5.17 7.50
N VAL A 58 -14.19 -5.05 6.29
CA VAL A 58 -14.99 -4.74 5.09
C VAL A 58 -15.84 -5.94 4.65
N LEU A 59 -15.28 -7.14 4.68
CA LEU A 59 -15.97 -8.37 4.25
C LEU A 59 -16.77 -9.01 5.38
N LYS A 60 -16.65 -8.49 6.62
CA LYS A 60 -17.32 -8.99 7.84
C LYS A 60 -16.99 -10.47 8.11
N LEU A 61 -15.70 -10.81 8.01
CA LEU A 61 -15.24 -12.18 8.26
C LEU A 61 -15.31 -12.51 9.77
N GLU A 62 -15.65 -13.73 10.08
CA GLU A 62 -15.75 -14.23 11.46
C GLU A 62 -14.36 -14.51 12.07
N GLN A 63 -13.42 -14.96 11.24
CA GLN A 63 -12.05 -15.26 11.62
C GLN A 63 -11.31 -13.99 12.10
N ASP A 64 -10.43 -14.15 13.07
CA ASP A 64 -9.63 -13.03 13.55
C ASP A 64 -8.42 -12.75 12.63
N GLU A 65 -7.74 -11.62 12.86
CA GLU A 65 -6.64 -11.17 12.03
C GLU A 65 -5.44 -12.13 12.06
N ASP A 66 -5.20 -12.81 13.19
CA ASP A 66 -4.11 -13.78 13.34
C ASP A 66 -4.45 -15.13 12.67
N GLU A 67 -5.72 -15.45 12.52
CA GLU A 67 -6.15 -16.59 11.70
C GLU A 67 -6.04 -16.27 10.21
N LEU A 68 -6.46 -15.07 9.81
CA LEU A 68 -6.41 -14.61 8.42
C LEU A 68 -4.98 -14.35 7.94
N CYS A 69 -4.07 -13.92 8.84
CA CYS A 69 -2.67 -13.64 8.53
C CYS A 69 -1.76 -14.13 9.67
N PRO A 70 -1.43 -15.45 9.72
CA PRO A 70 -0.87 -16.07 10.91
C PRO A 70 0.64 -15.93 11.09
N PHE A 71 1.43 -15.75 9.99
CA PHE A 71 2.87 -15.96 10.07
C PHE A 71 3.68 -14.69 9.83
N PHE A 72 4.88 -14.64 10.42
CA PHE A 72 5.94 -13.74 10.02
C PHE A 72 6.88 -14.46 9.07
N TYR A 73 7.34 -13.77 8.02
CA TYR A 73 8.37 -14.32 7.15
C TYR A 73 9.75 -14.06 7.76
N ASP A 74 10.41 -15.13 8.16
CA ASP A 74 11.77 -15.10 8.72
C ASP A 74 12.70 -15.97 7.86
N LEU A 75 13.73 -15.34 7.28
CA LEU A 75 14.73 -16.04 6.46
C LEU A 75 15.56 -17.05 7.24
N THR A 76 15.73 -16.85 8.56
CA THR A 76 16.56 -17.72 9.40
C THR A 76 15.80 -18.87 10.02
N LYS A 77 14.49 -18.73 10.15
CA LYS A 77 13.58 -19.72 10.73
C LYS A 77 12.32 -19.86 9.88
N PRO A 78 12.43 -20.34 8.63
CA PRO A 78 11.29 -20.46 7.75
C PRO A 78 10.29 -21.48 8.30
N ILE A 79 9.02 -21.16 8.13
CA ILE A 79 7.95 -22.15 8.39
C ILE A 79 7.88 -23.15 7.24
N GLY A 80 7.32 -24.34 7.48
CA GLY A 80 7.08 -25.29 6.41
C GLY A 80 5.80 -24.96 5.61
N MET A 81 5.77 -25.32 4.32
CA MET A 81 4.58 -25.17 3.46
C MET A 81 3.33 -25.83 4.09
N GLY A 82 3.49 -26.93 4.80
CA GLY A 82 2.38 -27.60 5.50
C GLY A 82 1.69 -26.70 6.53
N ASN A 83 2.41 -25.79 7.18
CA ASN A 83 1.81 -24.85 8.13
C ASN A 83 0.91 -23.84 7.41
N ILE A 84 1.32 -23.37 6.21
CA ILE A 84 0.52 -22.46 5.37
C ILE A 84 -0.76 -23.16 4.93
N VAL A 85 -0.65 -24.39 4.42
CA VAL A 85 -1.81 -25.18 3.99
C VAL A 85 -2.78 -25.41 5.15
N ASN A 86 -2.27 -25.80 6.32
CA ASN A 86 -3.11 -26.03 7.50
C ASN A 86 -3.81 -24.75 7.97
N ALA A 87 -3.13 -23.60 7.92
CA ALA A 87 -3.74 -22.31 8.26
C ALA A 87 -4.81 -21.90 7.23
N TYR A 88 -4.51 -22.07 5.93
CA TYR A 88 -5.47 -21.83 4.87
C TYR A 88 -6.75 -22.68 5.02
N GLU A 89 -6.62 -23.99 5.29
CA GLU A 89 -7.78 -24.87 5.45
C GLU A 89 -8.65 -24.49 6.68
N LYS A 90 -8.05 -23.90 7.72
CA LYS A 90 -8.82 -23.42 8.89
C LYS A 90 -9.67 -22.19 8.55
N VAL A 91 -9.19 -21.29 7.71
CA VAL A 91 -9.92 -20.07 7.33
C VAL A 91 -10.79 -20.26 6.10
N ARG A 92 -10.63 -21.40 5.41
CA ARG A 92 -11.43 -21.79 4.27
C ARG A 92 -12.89 -21.97 4.69
N CYS A 93 -13.68 -20.95 4.45
CA CYS A 93 -15.11 -20.93 4.80
C CYS A 93 -15.99 -21.51 3.67
N ALA A 94 -17.29 -21.61 3.92
CA ALA A 94 -18.29 -21.89 2.90
C ALA A 94 -18.49 -20.65 1.99
N CYS A 95 -17.42 -20.25 1.29
CA CYS A 95 -17.41 -19.12 0.37
C CYS A 95 -17.33 -19.58 -1.08
N GLU A 96 -17.71 -18.72 -2.01
CA GLU A 96 -17.61 -19.00 -3.45
C GLU A 96 -16.22 -18.66 -3.99
N LEU A 97 -15.58 -17.64 -3.40
CA LEU A 97 -14.24 -17.18 -3.75
C LEU A 97 -13.36 -17.10 -2.49
N MET A 98 -12.18 -17.76 -2.53
CA MET A 98 -11.09 -17.52 -1.59
C MET A 98 -10.06 -16.60 -2.25
N LEU A 99 -9.82 -15.44 -1.65
CA LEU A 99 -8.80 -14.50 -2.06
C LEU A 99 -7.54 -14.72 -1.19
N VAL A 100 -6.46 -15.18 -1.81
CA VAL A 100 -5.16 -15.34 -1.14
C VAL A 100 -4.27 -14.18 -1.56
N GLU A 101 -3.85 -13.37 -0.61
CA GLU A 101 -2.97 -12.24 -0.85
C GLU A 101 -1.51 -12.62 -0.61
N GLY A 102 -0.68 -12.53 -1.65
CA GLY A 102 0.76 -12.79 -1.57
C GLY A 102 1.53 -11.67 -0.87
N THR A 103 2.81 -11.93 -0.62
CA THR A 103 3.79 -11.02 -0.03
C THR A 103 4.20 -9.87 -1.00
N ARG A 104 5.22 -9.10 -0.62
CA ARG A 104 5.76 -7.93 -1.34
C ARG A 104 5.81 -8.12 -2.84
N ASP A 105 6.45 -9.20 -3.28
CA ASP A 105 6.40 -9.69 -4.65
C ASP A 105 6.23 -11.22 -4.66
N ILE A 106 5.86 -11.78 -5.80
CA ILE A 106 5.53 -13.19 -5.93
C ILE A 106 6.74 -14.13 -5.77
N THR A 107 7.97 -13.60 -5.85
CA THR A 107 9.21 -14.38 -5.69
C THR A 107 9.69 -14.44 -4.24
N THR A 108 9.18 -13.59 -3.36
CA THR A 108 9.52 -13.59 -1.94
C THR A 108 9.26 -14.96 -1.35
N GLY A 109 10.25 -15.53 -0.68
CA GLY A 109 10.21 -16.89 -0.11
C GLY A 109 10.80 -17.98 -1.01
N TYR A 110 11.30 -17.63 -2.18
CA TYR A 110 11.85 -18.61 -3.14
C TYR A 110 12.96 -19.49 -2.56
N LEU A 111 13.82 -18.93 -1.69
CA LEU A 111 14.92 -19.69 -1.06
C LEU A 111 14.44 -20.83 -0.14
N HIS A 112 13.19 -20.83 0.27
CA HIS A 112 12.61 -21.80 1.20
C HIS A 112 11.40 -22.53 0.61
N ASP A 113 11.26 -22.51 -0.73
CA ASP A 113 10.09 -23.06 -1.44
C ASP A 113 8.75 -22.51 -0.95
N LEU A 114 8.77 -21.26 -0.49
CA LEU A 114 7.61 -20.50 0.03
C LEU A 114 7.28 -19.29 -0.86
N SER A 115 7.74 -19.29 -2.11
CA SER A 115 7.36 -18.24 -3.06
C SER A 115 5.85 -18.22 -3.27
N GLY A 116 5.34 -17.06 -3.69
CA GLY A 116 3.92 -16.95 -4.02
C GLY A 116 3.49 -17.95 -5.10
N MET A 117 4.39 -18.32 -6.01
CA MET A 117 4.15 -19.36 -7.03
C MET A 117 3.99 -20.74 -6.40
N ALA A 118 4.90 -21.13 -5.50
CA ALA A 118 4.83 -22.40 -4.78
C ALA A 118 3.59 -22.49 -3.87
N ILE A 119 3.22 -21.39 -3.21
CA ILE A 119 2.01 -21.32 -2.39
C ILE A 119 0.76 -21.46 -3.28
N ALA A 120 0.70 -20.72 -4.40
CA ALA A 120 -0.44 -20.77 -5.32
C ALA A 120 -0.62 -22.20 -5.90
N GLU A 121 0.45 -22.83 -6.35
CA GLU A 121 0.45 -24.22 -6.82
C GLU A 121 -0.09 -25.18 -5.73
N ARG A 122 0.45 -25.07 -4.51
CA ARG A 122 0.07 -25.94 -3.39
C ARG A 122 -1.39 -25.78 -2.96
N LEU A 123 -1.92 -24.55 -3.05
CA LEU A 123 -3.33 -24.24 -2.77
C LEU A 123 -4.25 -24.43 -3.98
N GLN A 124 -3.72 -24.89 -5.12
CA GLN A 124 -4.44 -25.00 -6.39
C GLN A 124 -5.15 -23.68 -6.78
N ALA A 125 -4.48 -22.57 -6.54
CA ALA A 125 -5.01 -21.24 -6.79
C ALA A 125 -4.67 -20.76 -8.20
N GLU A 126 -5.61 -20.07 -8.83
CA GLU A 126 -5.35 -19.34 -10.07
C GLU A 126 -4.64 -18.01 -9.75
N VAL A 127 -3.59 -17.69 -10.49
CA VAL A 127 -2.72 -16.54 -10.18
C VAL A 127 -3.11 -15.32 -10.99
N VAL A 128 -3.25 -14.19 -10.30
CA VAL A 128 -3.36 -12.85 -10.88
C VAL A 128 -2.20 -12.02 -10.37
N LEU A 129 -1.46 -11.38 -11.25
CA LEU A 129 -0.45 -10.40 -10.87
C LEU A 129 -1.04 -8.99 -10.82
N VAL A 130 -0.60 -8.22 -9.86
CA VAL A 130 -0.83 -6.76 -9.82
C VAL A 130 0.53 -6.08 -9.97
N SER A 131 0.62 -5.10 -10.85
CA SER A 131 1.87 -4.39 -11.13
C SER A 131 1.60 -2.95 -11.52
N THR A 132 2.64 -2.12 -11.49
CA THR A 132 2.63 -0.83 -12.17
C THR A 132 3.07 -1.00 -13.62
N SER A 133 3.07 0.09 -14.39
CA SER A 133 3.43 0.09 -15.82
C SER A 133 4.80 0.69 -16.11
N GLN A 134 5.67 0.80 -15.10
CA GLN A 134 7.03 1.26 -15.32
C GLN A 134 7.79 0.28 -16.22
N PRO A 135 8.74 0.74 -17.07
CA PRO A 135 9.44 -0.14 -18.02
C PRO A 135 10.06 -1.38 -17.38
N GLY A 136 10.71 -1.25 -16.21
CA GLY A 136 11.30 -2.37 -15.48
C GLY A 136 10.28 -3.36 -14.94
N ASP A 137 9.07 -2.89 -14.63
CA ASP A 137 7.98 -3.75 -14.14
C ASP A 137 7.41 -4.61 -15.26
N LEU A 138 7.28 -4.05 -16.48
CA LEU A 138 6.81 -4.79 -17.65
C LEU A 138 7.77 -5.92 -18.02
N GLU A 139 9.08 -5.66 -17.99
CA GLU A 139 10.10 -6.70 -18.19
C GLU A 139 10.00 -7.79 -17.13
N ARG A 140 9.82 -7.41 -15.87
CA ARG A 140 9.65 -8.36 -14.77
C ARG A 140 8.40 -9.21 -14.93
N ILE A 141 7.27 -8.65 -15.34
CA ILE A 141 6.03 -9.41 -15.61
C ILE A 141 6.30 -10.48 -16.66
N ALA A 142 7.00 -10.13 -17.76
CA ALA A 142 7.31 -11.07 -18.83
C ALA A 142 8.21 -12.21 -18.34
N MET A 143 9.19 -11.90 -17.49
CA MET A 143 10.07 -12.91 -16.86
C MET A 143 9.29 -13.81 -15.88
N LEU A 144 8.44 -13.22 -15.03
CA LEU A 144 7.63 -13.97 -14.07
C LEU A 144 6.68 -14.93 -14.76
N LYS A 145 6.06 -14.53 -15.89
CA LYS A 145 5.24 -15.44 -16.69
C LYS A 145 6.02 -16.68 -17.12
N GLN A 146 7.24 -16.49 -17.62
CA GLN A 146 8.10 -17.61 -18.03
C GLN A 146 8.49 -18.48 -16.82
N LEU A 147 8.77 -17.85 -15.67
CA LEU A 147 9.10 -18.60 -14.46
C LEU A 147 7.91 -19.43 -13.98
N MET A 148 6.68 -18.90 -14.06
CA MET A 148 5.46 -19.62 -13.70
C MET A 148 5.17 -20.85 -14.57
N GLU A 149 5.71 -20.94 -15.79
CA GLU A 149 5.58 -22.11 -16.64
C GLU A 149 6.25 -23.37 -16.06
N GLY A 150 7.14 -23.18 -15.06
CA GLY A 150 7.75 -24.28 -14.29
C GLY A 150 6.92 -24.82 -13.13
N TYR A 151 5.73 -24.23 -12.87
CA TYR A 151 4.80 -24.63 -11.82
C TYR A 151 3.49 -25.15 -12.40
N ASP A 152 2.85 -26.08 -11.71
CA ASP A 152 1.49 -26.54 -12.06
C ASP A 152 0.44 -25.54 -11.53
N LEU A 153 0.42 -24.36 -12.11
CA LEU A 153 -0.51 -23.29 -11.76
C LEU A 153 -1.12 -22.64 -13.00
N ARG A 154 -2.31 -22.08 -12.85
CA ARG A 154 -2.98 -21.32 -13.89
C ARG A 154 -2.74 -19.83 -13.70
N PHE A 155 -1.95 -19.23 -14.57
CA PHE A 155 -1.77 -17.78 -14.64
C PHE A 155 -2.88 -17.14 -15.46
N LEU A 156 -3.76 -16.35 -14.84
CA LEU A 156 -4.89 -15.69 -15.52
C LEU A 156 -4.45 -14.44 -16.27
N GLY A 157 -3.47 -13.71 -15.72
CA GLY A 157 -2.99 -12.46 -16.32
C GLY A 157 -2.57 -11.43 -15.28
N VAL A 158 -2.45 -10.19 -15.72
CA VAL A 158 -2.01 -9.05 -14.92
C VAL A 158 -3.04 -7.93 -14.90
N VAL A 159 -3.21 -7.30 -13.73
CA VAL A 159 -3.86 -5.99 -13.59
C VAL A 159 -2.77 -4.94 -13.48
N LEU A 160 -2.75 -3.99 -14.42
CA LEU A 160 -1.86 -2.84 -14.38
C LEU A 160 -2.53 -1.74 -13.55
N ASN A 161 -1.90 -1.34 -12.47
CA ASN A 161 -2.42 -0.33 -11.56
C ASN A 161 -1.63 0.98 -11.69
N MET A 162 -2.25 2.10 -11.35
CA MET A 162 -1.66 3.44 -11.38
C MET A 162 -1.21 3.88 -12.78
N THR A 163 -1.93 3.48 -13.82
CA THR A 163 -1.66 3.91 -15.19
C THR A 163 -2.95 4.09 -15.99
N ASP A 164 -3.00 5.12 -16.80
CA ASP A 164 -4.04 5.42 -17.78
C ASP A 164 -3.56 5.25 -19.24
N ASP A 165 -2.26 4.94 -19.42
CA ASP A 165 -1.68 4.66 -20.72
C ASP A 165 -1.97 3.21 -21.14
N PRO A 166 -2.62 2.98 -22.32
CA PRO A 166 -2.89 1.63 -22.83
C PRO A 166 -1.66 0.97 -23.50
N SER A 167 -0.59 1.71 -23.74
CA SER A 167 0.60 1.20 -24.45
C SER A 167 1.30 0.04 -23.75
N PRO A 168 1.45 0.04 -22.41
CA PRO A 168 2.03 -1.08 -21.67
C PRO A 168 1.25 -2.39 -21.88
N ALA A 169 -0.07 -2.34 -21.88
CA ALA A 169 -0.90 -3.53 -22.11
C ALA A 169 -0.59 -4.19 -23.46
N ARG A 170 -0.49 -3.40 -24.54
CA ARG A 170 -0.15 -3.89 -25.88
C ARG A 170 1.22 -4.52 -25.98
N LEU A 171 2.20 -4.04 -25.17
CA LEU A 171 3.54 -4.64 -25.11
C LEU A 171 3.50 -6.01 -24.44
N LEU A 172 2.78 -6.15 -23.34
CA LEU A 172 2.61 -7.41 -22.64
C LEU A 172 1.87 -8.46 -23.47
N GLU A 173 0.84 -8.06 -24.23
CA GLU A 173 0.12 -8.95 -25.11
C GLU A 173 1.02 -9.58 -26.20
N LYS A 174 2.01 -8.83 -26.72
CA LYS A 174 3.02 -9.38 -27.65
C LYS A 174 3.84 -10.52 -27.02
N LYS A 175 3.99 -10.53 -25.70
CA LYS A 175 4.62 -11.59 -24.92
C LYS A 175 3.62 -12.64 -24.41
N LYS A 176 2.39 -12.63 -24.93
CA LYS A 176 1.30 -13.54 -24.53
C LYS A 176 0.95 -13.43 -23.05
N VAL A 177 1.17 -12.27 -22.44
CA VAL A 177 0.65 -11.94 -21.12
C VAL A 177 -0.70 -11.28 -21.28
N ARG A 178 -1.75 -11.90 -20.76
CA ARG A 178 -3.08 -11.32 -20.76
C ARG A 178 -3.15 -10.16 -19.78
N VAL A 179 -3.58 -8.99 -20.23
CA VAL A 179 -3.90 -7.86 -19.35
C VAL A 179 -5.38 -7.92 -19.00
N LEU A 180 -5.66 -8.11 -17.72
CA LEU A 180 -7.02 -8.25 -17.15
C LEU A 180 -7.67 -6.89 -16.89
N GLY A 181 -6.87 -5.83 -16.89
CA GLY A 181 -7.37 -4.48 -16.72
C GLY A 181 -6.25 -3.48 -16.45
N THR A 182 -6.63 -2.20 -16.57
CA THR A 182 -5.73 -1.06 -16.35
C THR A 182 -6.44 -0.03 -15.49
N ILE A 183 -5.98 0.13 -14.26
CA ILE A 183 -6.60 1.04 -13.27
C ILE A 183 -5.83 2.36 -13.29
N PRO A 184 -6.49 3.51 -13.50
CA PRO A 184 -5.82 4.81 -13.51
C PRO A 184 -5.35 5.22 -12.10
N PRO A 185 -4.40 6.19 -12.00
CA PRO A 185 -4.01 6.76 -10.72
C PRO A 185 -5.21 7.37 -10.00
N MET A 186 -5.38 7.02 -8.73
CA MET A 186 -6.47 7.52 -7.89
C MET A 186 -5.90 8.46 -6.82
N GLU A 187 -5.68 9.73 -7.18
CA GLU A 187 -5.07 10.73 -6.30
C GLU A 187 -5.80 10.89 -4.95
N HIS A 188 -7.11 10.68 -4.94
CA HIS A 188 -7.90 10.76 -3.71
C HIS A 188 -7.64 9.62 -2.70
N LEU A 189 -7.08 8.49 -3.14
CA LEU A 189 -6.74 7.39 -2.22
C LEU A 189 -5.44 7.65 -1.47
N THR A 190 -4.58 8.53 -1.99
CA THR A 190 -3.28 8.86 -1.41
C THR A 190 -3.36 9.97 -0.37
N ARG A 191 -4.54 10.51 -0.12
CA ARG A 191 -4.74 11.59 0.86
C ARG A 191 -4.84 11.04 2.27
N PHE A 192 -4.15 11.68 3.19
CA PHE A 192 -4.22 11.44 4.63
C PHE A 192 -4.22 12.77 5.38
N THR A 193 -4.45 12.75 6.67
CA THR A 193 -4.52 13.95 7.52
C THR A 193 -3.19 14.22 8.22
N VAL A 194 -2.99 15.45 8.65
CA VAL A 194 -1.85 15.83 9.50
C VAL A 194 -1.86 15.02 10.81
N LYS A 195 -3.05 14.69 11.33
CA LYS A 195 -3.22 13.83 12.51
C LYS A 195 -2.61 12.43 12.27
N GLU A 196 -2.89 11.81 11.13
CA GLU A 196 -2.31 10.51 10.78
C GLU A 196 -0.79 10.60 10.67
N VAL A 197 -0.23 11.71 10.15
CA VAL A 197 1.23 11.95 10.14
C VAL A 197 1.77 12.04 11.57
N GLN A 198 1.10 12.79 12.44
CA GLN A 198 1.48 12.96 13.84
C GLN A 198 1.49 11.61 14.59
N GLU A 199 0.46 10.80 14.39
CA GLU A 199 0.34 9.47 15.00
C GLU A 199 1.42 8.50 14.48
N ALA A 200 1.65 8.45 13.16
CA ALA A 200 2.66 7.58 12.55
C ALA A 200 4.09 7.87 13.00
N LEU A 201 4.37 9.13 13.30
CA LEU A 201 5.69 9.59 13.75
C LEU A 201 5.80 9.69 15.26
N ALA A 202 4.72 9.44 16.01
CA ALA A 202 4.62 9.77 17.44
C ALA A 202 5.15 11.18 17.72
N ALA A 203 4.79 12.14 16.84
CA ALA A 203 5.37 13.46 16.84
C ALA A 203 4.69 14.38 17.86
N GLU A 204 5.49 15.26 18.47
CA GLU A 204 5.02 16.38 19.30
C GLU A 204 4.47 17.47 18.38
N VAL A 205 3.31 18.04 18.73
CA VAL A 205 2.73 19.18 18.02
C VAL A 205 3.27 20.47 18.62
N ILE A 206 4.07 21.21 17.87
CA ILE A 206 4.66 22.50 18.33
C ILE A 206 3.69 23.66 18.08
N VAL A 207 2.99 23.64 16.93
CA VAL A 207 2.03 24.66 16.51
C VAL A 207 0.89 23.99 15.77
N GLY A 208 -0.35 24.54 15.88
CA GLY A 208 -1.48 24.17 15.05
C GLY A 208 -2.19 22.90 15.47
N GLU A 209 -2.31 22.64 16.78
CA GLU A 209 -3.04 21.51 17.35
C GLU A 209 -4.52 21.47 16.91
N ASP A 210 -5.10 22.63 16.63
CA ASP A 210 -6.48 22.82 16.11
C ASP A 210 -6.59 22.56 14.59
N ARG A 211 -5.51 22.20 13.89
CA ARG A 211 -5.41 22.08 12.44
C ARG A 211 -4.93 20.69 11.97
N LEU A 212 -5.01 19.70 12.84
CA LEU A 212 -4.55 18.34 12.52
C LEU A 212 -5.47 17.60 11.53
N ASP A 213 -6.66 18.13 11.27
CA ASP A 213 -7.60 17.63 10.27
C ASP A 213 -7.25 18.02 8.82
N ARG A 214 -6.25 18.91 8.64
CA ARG A 214 -5.79 19.30 7.29
C ARG A 214 -5.34 18.10 6.48
N THR A 215 -5.75 18.09 5.21
CA THR A 215 -5.39 17.03 4.26
C THR A 215 -3.96 17.20 3.74
N VAL A 216 -3.25 16.09 3.65
CA VAL A 216 -1.95 15.97 2.97
C VAL A 216 -2.13 15.12 1.72
N GLN A 217 -1.75 15.65 0.55
CA GLN A 217 -1.75 14.91 -0.72
C GLN A 217 -0.39 14.38 -1.11
N ARG A 218 0.67 15.05 -0.66
CA ARG A 218 2.04 14.75 -1.06
C ARG A 218 3.02 14.94 0.08
N VAL A 219 4.01 14.09 0.12
CA VAL A 219 5.17 14.24 1.01
C VAL A 219 6.36 14.70 0.19
N MET A 220 7.12 15.64 0.72
CA MET A 220 8.33 16.15 0.09
C MET A 220 9.43 16.30 1.12
N VAL A 221 10.64 15.88 0.77
CA VAL A 221 11.83 16.06 1.62
C VAL A 221 12.53 17.36 1.27
N GLY A 222 12.73 18.19 2.28
CA GLY A 222 13.43 19.48 2.16
C GLY A 222 14.95 19.34 2.20
N ALA A 223 15.54 18.69 1.18
CA ALA A 223 16.99 18.44 1.10
C ALA A 223 17.74 19.40 0.17
N MET A 224 17.02 20.22 -0.62
CA MET A 224 17.59 21.14 -1.58
C MET A 224 17.98 22.49 -0.96
N MET A 225 18.72 23.34 -1.72
CA MET A 225 18.90 24.74 -1.38
C MET A 225 17.54 25.48 -1.41
N PRO A 226 17.32 26.49 -0.55
CA PRO A 226 16.01 27.14 -0.38
C PRO A 226 15.37 27.67 -1.66
N GLU A 227 16.14 28.29 -2.55
CA GLU A 227 15.64 28.84 -3.81
C GLU A 227 15.16 27.76 -4.77
N THR A 228 15.87 26.63 -4.81
CA THR A 228 15.51 25.47 -5.64
C THR A 228 14.31 24.76 -5.03
N ALA A 229 14.31 24.54 -3.73
CA ALA A 229 13.21 23.94 -2.99
C ALA A 229 11.91 24.73 -3.18
N LEU A 230 11.96 26.05 -3.04
CA LEU A 230 10.82 26.94 -3.23
C LEU A 230 10.20 26.79 -4.64
N ARG A 231 11.04 26.70 -5.69
CA ARG A 231 10.57 26.52 -7.06
C ARG A 231 9.83 25.19 -7.25
N VAL A 232 10.28 24.13 -6.60
CA VAL A 232 9.65 22.82 -6.67
C VAL A 232 8.40 22.79 -5.79
N MET A 233 8.46 23.31 -4.57
CA MET A 233 7.35 23.34 -3.61
C MET A 233 6.12 24.09 -4.13
N ARG A 234 6.31 25.16 -4.91
CA ARG A 234 5.22 25.97 -5.52
C ARG A 234 4.38 25.18 -6.54
N ARG A 235 4.87 24.05 -7.04
CA ARG A 235 4.14 23.23 -8.04
C ARG A 235 3.04 22.38 -7.45
N PHE A 236 3.05 22.22 -6.14
CA PHE A 236 2.15 21.28 -5.44
C PHE A 236 1.46 21.98 -4.27
N ALA A 237 0.18 21.70 -4.13
CA ALA A 237 -0.62 22.11 -2.97
C ALA A 237 -0.69 20.98 -1.93
N ASP A 238 -1.24 21.25 -0.77
CA ASP A 238 -1.56 20.30 0.29
C ASP A 238 -0.42 19.30 0.59
N LYS A 239 0.80 19.81 0.78
CA LYS A 239 1.97 18.96 1.00
C LYS A 239 2.47 18.98 2.45
N ALA A 240 2.97 17.84 2.90
CA ALA A 240 3.82 17.76 4.08
C ALA A 240 5.29 17.93 3.66
N ILE A 241 6.03 18.78 4.36
CA ILE A 241 7.45 18.97 4.15
C ILE A 241 8.21 18.36 5.32
N ILE A 242 9.05 17.36 5.04
CA ILE A 242 9.93 16.70 6.02
C ILE A 242 11.33 17.31 5.87
N THR A 243 11.87 17.87 6.94
CA THR A 243 13.21 18.47 6.95
C THR A 243 13.81 18.47 8.36
N GLY A 244 15.11 18.65 8.48
CA GLY A 244 15.75 18.79 9.77
C GLY A 244 15.22 19.98 10.58
N GLY A 245 15.11 19.82 11.89
CA GLY A 245 14.69 20.90 12.77
C GLY A 245 15.66 22.09 12.80
N ASP A 246 16.91 21.89 12.38
CA ASP A 246 17.98 22.91 12.23
C ASP A 246 17.95 23.64 10.86
N ARG A 247 17.02 23.29 9.95
CA ARG A 247 16.92 23.87 8.61
C ARG A 247 15.88 24.98 8.51
N SER A 248 16.05 26.06 9.30
CA SER A 248 15.13 27.22 9.32
C SER A 248 14.94 27.85 7.95
N ASP A 249 15.95 27.79 7.10
CA ASP A 249 15.93 28.26 5.71
C ASP A 249 14.88 27.53 4.85
N ILE A 250 14.84 26.19 4.93
CA ILE A 250 13.86 25.34 4.24
C ILE A 250 12.47 25.46 4.85
N GLN A 251 12.40 25.53 6.18
CA GLN A 251 11.14 25.70 6.92
C GLN A 251 10.44 27.01 6.49
N MET A 252 11.17 28.12 6.42
CA MET A 252 10.63 29.40 5.94
C MET A 252 10.22 29.36 4.46
N ALA A 253 11.01 28.68 3.61
CA ALA A 253 10.64 28.46 2.21
C ALA A 253 9.33 27.67 2.10
N ALA A 254 9.18 26.61 2.86
CA ALA A 254 7.95 25.81 2.91
C ALA A 254 6.72 26.63 3.36
N LEU A 255 6.85 27.42 4.43
CA LEU A 255 5.79 28.30 4.96
C LEU A 255 5.40 29.42 3.99
N SER A 256 6.21 29.70 2.96
CA SER A 256 5.86 30.65 1.90
C SER A 256 5.10 30.03 0.73
N THR A 257 4.78 28.72 0.83
CA THR A 257 4.03 27.96 -0.17
C THR A 257 2.79 27.34 0.47
N ASP A 258 1.94 26.71 -0.35
CA ASP A 258 0.80 25.95 0.15
C ASP A 258 1.29 24.63 0.79
N THR A 259 1.45 24.67 2.10
CA THR A 259 1.97 23.57 2.94
C THR A 259 0.91 23.17 3.97
N SER A 260 0.59 21.87 4.04
CA SER A 260 -0.35 21.32 5.03
C SER A 260 0.27 21.17 6.40
N CYS A 261 1.52 20.73 6.48
CA CYS A 261 2.29 20.69 7.72
C CYS A 261 3.79 20.68 7.47
N LEU A 262 4.56 21.06 8.50
CA LEU A 262 6.00 20.84 8.58
C LEU A 262 6.27 19.67 9.53
N VAL A 263 7.13 18.74 9.11
CA VAL A 263 7.66 17.65 9.94
C VAL A 263 9.14 17.92 10.16
N LEU A 264 9.50 18.18 11.40
CA LEU A 264 10.86 18.46 11.82
C LEU A 264 11.49 17.20 12.41
N THR A 265 12.62 16.79 11.87
CA THR A 265 13.32 15.56 12.24
C THR A 265 14.53 15.82 13.13
N GLY A 266 15.02 14.75 13.80
CA GLY A 266 16.21 14.83 14.65
C GLY A 266 15.98 15.40 16.05
N GLY A 267 14.74 15.74 16.42
CA GLY A 267 14.41 16.25 17.74
C GLY A 267 14.85 17.71 17.99
N PHE A 268 15.23 18.46 16.96
CA PHE A 268 15.63 19.86 17.09
C PHE A 268 14.43 20.78 16.94
N TYR A 269 14.22 21.64 17.93
CA TYR A 269 13.14 22.64 17.93
C TYR A 269 13.40 23.74 16.90
N PRO A 270 12.36 24.23 16.23
CA PRO A 270 12.48 25.31 15.25
C PRO A 270 12.77 26.66 15.90
N ASP A 271 13.34 27.59 15.13
CA ASP A 271 13.52 28.98 15.58
C ASP A 271 12.17 29.67 15.83
N GLY A 272 12.16 30.64 16.76
CA GLY A 272 10.95 31.40 17.09
C GLY A 272 10.31 32.12 15.91
N GLN A 273 11.10 32.53 14.91
CA GLN A 273 10.57 33.13 13.67
C GLN A 273 9.76 32.13 12.84
N VAL A 274 10.23 30.87 12.79
CA VAL A 274 9.50 29.80 12.10
C VAL A 274 8.20 29.50 12.82
N VAL A 275 8.23 29.39 14.15
CA VAL A 275 7.05 29.16 14.99
C VAL A 275 6.01 30.25 14.78
N SER A 276 6.41 31.52 14.83
CA SER A 276 5.52 32.67 14.61
C SER A 276 4.92 32.66 13.20
N ARG A 277 5.74 32.35 12.20
CA ARG A 277 5.29 32.28 10.81
C ARG A 277 4.32 31.14 10.54
N ALA A 278 4.58 29.96 11.14
CA ALA A 278 3.68 28.82 11.06
C ALA A 278 2.32 29.12 11.69
N TYR A 279 2.32 29.77 12.87
CA TYR A 279 1.11 30.19 13.55
C TYR A 279 0.28 31.18 12.69
N GLU A 280 0.91 32.23 12.12
CA GLU A 280 0.25 33.18 11.22
C GLU A 280 -0.38 32.50 10.00
N LYS A 281 0.27 31.48 9.46
CA LYS A 281 -0.19 30.75 8.28
C LYS A 281 -1.17 29.60 8.60
N GLY A 282 -1.37 29.29 9.88
CA GLY A 282 -2.16 28.14 10.31
C GLY A 282 -1.60 26.82 9.80
N VAL A 283 -0.26 26.68 9.76
CA VAL A 283 0.43 25.47 9.33
C VAL A 283 0.95 24.75 10.57
N PRO A 284 0.47 23.52 10.85
CA PRO A 284 0.99 22.69 11.93
C PRO A 284 2.47 22.40 11.78
N ILE A 285 3.20 22.42 12.91
CA ILE A 285 4.58 21.92 13.03
C ILE A 285 4.58 20.69 13.91
N LEU A 286 5.06 19.59 13.36
CA LEU A 286 5.25 18.31 14.02
C LEU A 286 6.74 18.06 14.25
N LEU A 287 7.13 17.76 15.48
CA LEU A 287 8.52 17.44 15.84
C LEU A 287 8.66 15.96 16.17
N THR A 288 9.55 15.27 15.49
CA THR A 288 9.87 13.87 15.76
C THR A 288 11.37 13.66 16.06
N ARG A 289 11.67 12.63 16.85
CA ARG A 289 13.06 12.20 17.12
C ARG A 289 13.64 11.34 16.00
N HIS A 290 12.81 10.82 15.12
CA HIS A 290 13.25 10.04 13.96
C HIS A 290 14.16 10.90 13.06
N ASP A 291 15.08 10.26 12.37
CA ASP A 291 15.83 10.91 11.30
C ASP A 291 14.94 11.12 10.06
N THR A 292 15.47 11.84 9.06
CA THR A 292 14.70 12.21 7.88
C THR A 292 14.29 10.98 7.05
N LEU A 293 15.13 9.96 6.96
CA LEU A 293 14.85 8.76 6.19
C LEU A 293 13.71 7.96 6.87
N GLU A 294 13.87 7.67 8.15
CA GLU A 294 12.87 6.93 8.93
C GLU A 294 11.53 7.66 8.97
N ALA A 295 11.54 8.99 9.16
CA ALA A 295 10.31 9.79 9.13
C ALA A 295 9.63 9.73 7.74
N THR A 296 10.39 9.78 6.67
CA THR A 296 9.86 9.68 5.30
C THR A 296 9.24 8.32 5.05
N GLU A 297 9.92 7.24 5.40
CA GLU A 297 9.41 5.87 5.25
C GLU A 297 8.11 5.64 6.02
N ARG A 298 8.03 6.11 7.26
CA ARG A 298 6.82 6.00 8.10
C ARG A 298 5.63 6.74 7.49
N VAL A 299 5.85 7.96 6.99
CA VAL A 299 4.78 8.75 6.36
C VAL A 299 4.39 8.18 5.00
N GLU A 300 5.33 7.64 4.22
CA GLU A 300 5.01 6.94 2.97
C GLU A 300 4.13 5.71 3.19
N HIS A 301 4.25 5.04 4.33
CA HIS A 301 3.36 3.93 4.66
C HIS A 301 1.90 4.37 4.87
N LEU A 302 1.65 5.62 5.27
CA LEU A 302 0.29 6.17 5.38
C LEU A 302 -0.42 6.26 4.02
N ILE A 303 0.31 6.58 2.95
CA ILE A 303 -0.24 6.72 1.59
C ILE A 303 -0.97 5.44 1.16
N ALA A 304 -0.54 4.29 1.66
CA ALA A 304 -1.09 3.00 1.32
C ALA A 304 -2.21 2.51 2.28
N ARG A 305 -2.54 3.29 3.32
CA ARG A 305 -3.54 2.88 4.32
C ARG A 305 -4.95 3.15 3.82
N ILE A 306 -5.77 2.10 3.82
CA ILE A 306 -7.20 2.18 3.58
C ILE A 306 -7.90 1.98 4.92
N ASP A 307 -8.70 2.97 5.34
CA ASP A 307 -9.52 2.86 6.54
C ASP A 307 -10.81 2.09 6.21
N PRO A 308 -11.15 1.01 6.94
CA PRO A 308 -12.38 0.26 6.71
C PRO A 308 -13.66 1.10 6.94
N ASP A 309 -13.58 2.18 7.69
CA ASP A 309 -14.71 3.08 7.96
C ASP A 309 -14.86 4.19 6.91
N ASP A 310 -13.87 4.41 6.05
CA ASP A 310 -13.94 5.38 4.95
C ASP A 310 -14.78 4.84 3.77
N LYS A 311 -16.10 4.90 3.93
CA LYS A 311 -17.08 4.46 2.93
C LYS A 311 -16.86 5.10 1.55
N LYS A 312 -16.32 6.33 1.50
CA LYS A 312 -16.06 7.05 0.27
C LYS A 312 -14.89 6.42 -0.49
N LYS A 313 -13.75 6.20 0.19
CA LYS A 313 -12.59 5.49 -0.39
C LYS A 313 -12.98 4.07 -0.83
N LEU A 314 -13.71 3.33 0.01
CA LEU A 314 -14.17 1.98 -0.32
C LEU A 314 -15.05 1.97 -1.57
N SER A 315 -16.01 2.89 -1.69
CA SER A 315 -16.87 3.01 -2.88
C SER A 315 -16.06 3.35 -4.14
N MET A 316 -15.06 4.22 -4.03
CA MET A 316 -14.17 4.57 -5.14
C MET A 316 -13.33 3.37 -5.60
N ILE A 317 -12.77 2.59 -4.66
CA ILE A 317 -12.01 1.36 -4.96
C ILE A 317 -12.90 0.35 -5.67
N LYS A 318 -14.09 0.09 -5.10
CA LYS A 318 -15.07 -0.82 -5.71
C LYS A 318 -15.40 -0.41 -7.13
N LYS A 319 -15.69 0.87 -7.36
CA LYS A 319 -16.00 1.41 -8.68
C LYS A 319 -14.82 1.28 -9.64
N ALA A 320 -13.61 1.67 -9.22
CA ALA A 320 -12.42 1.64 -10.06
C ALA A 320 -12.12 0.22 -10.56
N VAL A 321 -12.18 -0.77 -9.69
CA VAL A 321 -11.97 -2.17 -10.08
C VAL A 321 -13.08 -2.66 -10.99
N ARG A 322 -14.35 -2.35 -10.71
CA ARG A 322 -15.48 -2.77 -11.54
C ARG A 322 -15.42 -2.22 -12.97
N GLU A 323 -14.96 -0.99 -13.12
CA GLU A 323 -14.96 -0.30 -14.43
C GLU A 323 -13.71 -0.59 -15.27
N ASN A 324 -12.63 -1.06 -14.64
CA ASN A 324 -11.33 -1.18 -15.29
C ASN A 324 -10.74 -2.59 -15.29
N VAL A 325 -11.39 -3.58 -14.68
CA VAL A 325 -10.91 -4.97 -14.60
C VAL A 325 -11.94 -5.93 -15.17
N ASP A 326 -11.48 -6.89 -15.96
CA ASP A 326 -12.29 -7.99 -16.51
C ASP A 326 -12.68 -8.97 -15.38
N LEU A 327 -13.74 -8.62 -14.64
CA LEU A 327 -14.24 -9.43 -13.52
C LEU A 327 -14.79 -10.77 -13.98
N ASP A 328 -15.35 -10.85 -15.18
CA ASP A 328 -15.86 -12.10 -15.74
C ASP A 328 -14.75 -13.13 -15.92
N ALA A 329 -13.58 -12.69 -16.39
CA ALA A 329 -12.42 -13.56 -16.52
C ALA A 329 -11.86 -14.05 -15.17
N LEU A 330 -12.10 -13.29 -14.12
CA LEU A 330 -11.60 -13.60 -12.77
C LEU A 330 -12.57 -14.48 -11.96
N PHE A 331 -13.88 -14.35 -12.19
CA PHE A 331 -14.88 -15.01 -11.35
C PHE A 331 -15.49 -16.27 -11.98
N ARG A 332 -15.34 -16.44 -13.30
CA ARG A 332 -15.68 -17.69 -14.01
C ARG A 332 -14.55 -18.71 -13.88
#